data_db34931791b4462bc342826ae39aba27
#
_entry.id   db34931791b4462bc342826ae39aba27
#
_cell.length_a   1.000
_cell.length_b   1.000
_cell.length_c   1.000
_cell.angle_alpha   90.00
_cell.angle_beta   90.00
_cell.angle_gamma   90.00
#
_symmetry.space_group_name_H-M   'P 1'
#
loop_
_entity.id
_entity.type
_entity.pdbx_description
1 polymer ?
#
loop_
_entity_poly.entity_id
_entity_poly.type
_entity_poly.pdbx_seq_one_letter_code
_entity_poly.pdbx_strand_id
1 'polypeptide(L)'
;APVHAGIDVAAIDPDLGATFYTVGLIEGGVAPNVIPAHASAEVMFRTIGSADDILTVLQRLEPRVAISEVLRVRPIRMHTVSGFETRVFPFTTDVPFLDRWGTPLLFGPGSILVAHTDGEFVTLEELHAAVDGFERLARGCLAG
;
A
#
# COMPACT_ATOMS: atom_id res chain seq x y z
N ALA A 1 -7.40 8.76 -22.94
CA ALA A 1 -6.62 7.53 -22.80
C ALA A 1 -5.47 7.84 -21.84
N PRO A 2 -5.28 7.05 -20.77
CA PRO A 2 -4.13 7.26 -19.89
C PRO A 2 -2.85 7.04 -20.71
N VAL A 3 -1.98 8.02 -20.71
CA VAL A 3 -0.62 7.86 -21.23
C VAL A 3 0.13 7.01 -20.21
N HIS A 4 0.06 5.69 -20.36
CA HIS A 4 0.96 4.79 -19.67
C HIS A 4 2.33 4.94 -20.35
N ALA A 5 3.13 5.89 -19.88
CA ALA A 5 4.53 5.91 -20.19
C ALA A 5 5.11 4.59 -19.71
N GLY A 6 5.61 3.76 -20.62
CA GLY A 6 6.02 2.37 -20.48
C GLY A 6 6.95 2.00 -19.32
N ILE A 7 6.51 2.25 -18.10
CA ILE A 7 7.10 1.72 -16.88
C ILE A 7 6.48 0.34 -16.72
N ASP A 8 7.10 -0.66 -17.33
CA ASP A 8 6.73 -2.05 -17.15
C ASP A 8 7.38 -2.56 -15.86
N VAL A 9 6.61 -2.56 -14.79
CA VAL A 9 6.99 -3.09 -13.46
C VAL A 9 6.20 -4.36 -13.15
N ALA A 10 6.00 -5.18 -14.16
CA ALA A 10 5.13 -6.36 -14.12
C ALA A 10 5.73 -7.53 -13.33
N ALA A 11 5.88 -7.38 -12.02
CA ALA A 11 5.89 -8.53 -11.15
C ALA A 11 4.43 -8.93 -10.88
N ILE A 12 4.06 -10.15 -11.23
CA ILE A 12 2.74 -10.74 -10.95
C ILE A 12 2.97 -11.94 -10.05
N ASP A 13 2.28 -11.98 -8.92
CA ASP A 13 2.23 -13.12 -8.02
C ASP A 13 0.78 -13.62 -7.95
N PRO A 14 0.51 -14.93 -8.09
CA PRO A 14 -0.84 -15.47 -8.10
C PRO A 14 -1.61 -15.23 -6.81
N ASP A 15 -0.92 -15.11 -5.68
CA ASP A 15 -1.53 -14.90 -4.36
C ASP A 15 -1.58 -13.42 -3.98
N LEU A 16 -0.55 -12.64 -4.33
CA LEU A 16 -0.38 -11.24 -3.93
C LEU A 16 -0.89 -10.25 -4.98
N GLY A 17 -1.15 -10.70 -6.22
CA GLY A 17 -1.60 -9.85 -7.31
C GLY A 17 -0.45 -9.26 -8.13
N ALA A 18 -0.59 -8.03 -8.58
CA ALA A 18 0.38 -7.35 -9.44
C ALA A 18 0.94 -6.07 -8.79
N THR A 19 2.19 -5.76 -9.10
CA THR A 19 2.73 -4.42 -8.82
C THR A 19 1.97 -3.39 -9.63
N PHE A 20 1.56 -2.30 -8.99
CA PHE A 20 0.94 -1.17 -9.65
C PHE A 20 1.45 0.16 -9.07
N TYR A 21 1.18 1.25 -9.76
CA TYR A 21 1.58 2.57 -9.31
C TYR A 21 0.43 3.58 -9.41
N THR A 22 0.55 4.63 -8.61
CA THR A 22 -0.35 5.78 -8.62
C THR A 22 0.47 7.06 -8.66
N VAL A 23 0.16 7.96 -9.57
CA VAL A 23 0.68 9.33 -9.54
C VAL A 23 -0.23 10.12 -8.61
N GLY A 24 0.25 10.38 -7.40
CA GLY A 24 -0.54 11.03 -6.34
C GLY A 24 -0.48 12.55 -6.41
N LEU A 25 0.68 13.11 -6.74
CA LEU A 25 0.89 14.56 -6.84
C LEU A 25 1.58 14.91 -8.14
N ILE A 26 1.21 16.04 -8.73
CA ILE A 26 1.85 16.65 -9.89
C ILE A 26 1.90 18.15 -9.66
N GLU A 27 3.08 18.73 -9.77
CA GLU A 27 3.30 20.17 -9.63
C GLU A 27 4.14 20.70 -10.79
N GLY A 28 3.94 21.94 -11.16
CA GLY A 28 4.77 22.63 -12.16
C GLY A 28 4.06 23.77 -12.86
N GLY A 29 4.88 24.66 -13.47
CA GLY A 29 4.39 25.82 -14.17
C GLY A 29 4.00 26.98 -13.25
N VAL A 30 3.82 28.16 -13.86
CA VAL A 30 3.43 29.41 -13.16
C VAL A 30 2.29 30.14 -13.87
N ALA A 31 2.11 29.94 -15.18
CA ALA A 31 1.07 30.54 -15.99
C ALA A 31 0.88 29.75 -17.30
N PRO A 32 -0.32 29.80 -17.90
CA PRO A 32 -0.64 29.01 -19.08
C PRO A 32 0.13 29.40 -20.35
N ASN A 33 0.73 30.57 -20.39
CA ASN A 33 1.52 31.12 -21.50
C ASN A 33 3.04 31.07 -21.25
N VAL A 34 3.48 30.40 -20.17
CA VAL A 34 4.91 30.30 -19.79
C VAL A 34 5.31 28.83 -19.79
N ILE A 35 6.40 28.51 -20.48
CA ILE A 35 6.97 27.15 -20.43
C ILE A 35 7.50 26.91 -19.02
N PRO A 36 7.07 25.84 -18.34
CA PRO A 36 7.53 25.51 -17.00
C PRO A 36 9.06 25.34 -16.96
N ALA A 37 9.69 26.00 -16.00
CA ALA A 37 11.12 25.80 -15.74
C ALA A 37 11.41 24.45 -15.09
N HIS A 38 10.43 23.93 -14.33
CA HIS A 38 10.47 22.60 -13.71
C HIS A 38 9.06 22.06 -13.57
N ALA A 39 8.97 20.74 -13.42
CA ALA A 39 7.80 20.02 -13.00
C ALA A 39 8.22 18.85 -12.11
N SER A 40 7.39 18.47 -11.16
CA SER A 40 7.60 17.33 -10.29
C SER A 40 6.34 16.48 -10.19
N ALA A 41 6.53 15.21 -9.86
CA ALA A 41 5.43 14.29 -9.56
C ALA A 41 5.86 13.34 -8.45
N GLU A 42 4.94 13.06 -7.53
CA GLU A 42 5.11 11.97 -6.56
C GLU A 42 4.35 10.74 -7.04
N VAL A 43 5.10 9.65 -7.16
CA VAL A 43 4.58 8.37 -7.65
C VAL A 43 4.75 7.32 -6.56
N MET A 44 3.63 6.71 -6.16
CA MET A 44 3.64 5.63 -5.21
C MET A 44 3.53 4.29 -5.93
N PHE A 45 4.43 3.38 -5.63
CA PHE A 45 4.41 2.00 -6.13
C PHE A 45 3.92 1.07 -5.02
N ARG A 46 2.94 0.25 -5.36
CA ARG A 46 2.52 -0.92 -4.55
C ARG A 46 3.19 -2.15 -5.12
N THR A 47 4.29 -2.55 -4.50
CA THR A 47 5.14 -3.62 -5.02
C THR A 47 4.92 -4.93 -4.28
N ILE A 48 4.92 -6.01 -5.03
CA ILE A 48 4.99 -7.39 -4.51
C ILE A 48 6.41 -7.97 -4.63
N GLY A 49 7.26 -7.33 -5.43
CA GLY A 49 8.66 -7.68 -5.64
C GLY A 49 9.63 -6.72 -4.95
N SER A 50 10.86 -6.73 -5.44
CA SER A 50 11.90 -5.82 -4.94
C SER A 50 11.64 -4.38 -5.39
N ALA A 51 11.75 -3.43 -4.46
CA ALA A 51 11.76 -2.00 -4.79
C ALA A 51 12.98 -1.60 -5.64
N ASP A 52 14.07 -2.36 -5.57
CA ASP A 52 15.28 -2.11 -6.38
C ASP A 52 15.02 -2.38 -7.87
N ASP A 53 14.15 -3.31 -8.22
CA ASP A 53 13.75 -3.56 -9.61
C ASP A 53 13.01 -2.34 -10.17
N ILE A 54 12.15 -1.71 -9.37
CA ILE A 54 11.45 -0.49 -9.74
C ILE A 54 12.44 0.65 -9.95
N LEU A 55 13.37 0.85 -9.01
CA LEU A 55 14.40 1.89 -9.16
C LEU A 55 15.25 1.68 -10.42
N THR A 56 15.61 0.45 -10.72
CA THR A 56 16.35 0.10 -11.95
C THR A 56 15.59 0.51 -13.21
N VAL A 57 14.27 0.31 -13.22
CA VAL A 57 13.42 0.73 -14.36
C VAL A 57 13.33 2.26 -14.42
N LEU A 58 13.17 2.93 -13.29
CA LEU A 58 13.06 4.38 -13.22
C LEU A 58 14.35 5.08 -13.62
N GLN A 59 15.51 4.55 -13.25
CA GLN A 59 16.82 5.09 -13.63
C GLN A 59 17.03 5.20 -15.14
N ARG A 60 16.30 4.43 -15.94
CA ARG A 60 16.31 4.56 -17.40
C ARG A 60 15.73 5.90 -17.90
N LEU A 61 15.02 6.62 -17.05
CA LEU A 61 14.48 7.94 -17.34
C LEU A 61 15.52 9.05 -17.15
N GLU A 62 16.61 8.79 -16.45
CA GLU A 62 17.73 9.70 -16.33
C GLU A 62 18.51 9.82 -17.68
N PRO A 63 19.04 10.97 -18.04
CA PRO A 63 19.07 12.25 -17.29
C PRO A 63 17.86 13.16 -17.52
N ARG A 64 16.78 12.69 -18.14
CA ARG A 64 15.59 13.52 -18.43
C ARG A 64 14.80 13.90 -17.18
N VAL A 65 14.84 13.03 -16.18
CA VAL A 65 14.10 13.16 -14.93
C VAL A 65 15.05 12.84 -13.79
N ALA A 66 15.15 13.73 -12.81
CA ALA A 66 15.84 13.43 -11.55
C ALA A 66 14.91 12.57 -10.68
N ILE A 67 15.44 11.48 -10.15
CA ILE A 67 14.67 10.53 -9.34
C ILE A 67 15.21 10.54 -7.92
N SER A 68 14.30 10.67 -6.95
CA SER A 68 14.63 10.52 -5.54
C SER A 68 13.61 9.59 -4.86
N GLU A 69 14.11 8.69 -4.06
CA GLU A 69 13.27 7.83 -3.23
C GLU A 69 12.89 8.58 -1.94
N VAL A 70 11.59 8.76 -1.70
CA VAL A 70 11.06 9.48 -0.53
C VAL A 70 10.85 8.53 0.64
N LEU A 71 10.30 7.35 0.37
CA LEU A 71 9.98 6.36 1.39
C LEU A 71 10.01 4.96 0.79
N ARG A 72 10.59 4.02 1.53
CA ARG A 72 10.53 2.60 1.21
C ARG A 72 9.94 1.83 2.38
N VAL A 73 8.86 1.12 2.11
CA VAL A 73 8.22 0.21 3.07
C VAL A 73 8.13 -1.17 2.44
N ARG A 74 8.67 -2.16 3.12
CA ARG A 74 8.64 -3.56 2.66
C ARG A 74 7.25 -4.18 2.85
N PRO A 75 6.83 -5.11 1.99
CA PRO A 75 5.67 -5.96 2.25
C PRO A 75 5.84 -6.74 3.56
N ILE A 76 4.79 -6.85 4.33
CA ILE A 76 4.79 -7.59 5.60
C ILE A 76 3.85 -8.78 5.48
N ARG A 77 4.36 -9.96 5.84
CA ARG A 77 3.52 -11.14 6.03
C ARG A 77 3.00 -11.13 7.47
N MET A 78 1.70 -10.98 7.60
CA MET A 78 1.01 -11.02 8.89
C MET A 78 0.80 -12.48 9.34
N HIS A 79 0.69 -12.67 10.64
CA HIS A 79 0.25 -13.95 11.19
C HIS A 79 -1.22 -14.21 10.85
N THR A 80 -1.56 -15.47 10.63
CA THR A 80 -2.92 -15.90 10.35
C THR A 80 -3.37 -16.93 11.37
N VAL A 81 -4.60 -16.83 11.83
CA VAL A 81 -5.19 -17.74 12.81
C VAL A 81 -6.25 -18.60 12.13
N SER A 82 -6.24 -19.90 12.38
CA SER A 82 -7.22 -20.83 11.81
C SER A 82 -8.66 -20.41 12.17
N GLY A 83 -9.57 -20.55 11.22
CA GLY A 83 -10.98 -20.17 11.37
C GLY A 83 -11.28 -18.70 11.12
N PHE A 84 -10.31 -17.92 10.62
CA PHE A 84 -10.51 -16.57 10.11
C PHE A 84 -10.23 -16.53 8.61
N GLU A 85 -11.05 -15.78 7.88
CA GLU A 85 -10.78 -15.47 6.48
C GLU A 85 -9.59 -14.52 6.41
N THR A 86 -8.67 -14.79 5.49
CA THR A 86 -7.47 -13.98 5.28
C THR A 86 -7.47 -13.38 3.89
N ARG A 87 -6.96 -12.16 3.78
CA ARG A 87 -6.84 -11.44 2.50
C ARG A 87 -5.54 -10.69 2.42
N VAL A 88 -5.10 -10.43 1.19
CA VAL A 88 -3.99 -9.51 0.90
C VAL A 88 -4.56 -8.10 0.74
N PHE A 89 -3.94 -7.14 1.41
CA PHE A 89 -4.34 -5.73 1.35
C PHE A 89 -3.22 -4.87 0.80
N PRO A 90 -3.50 -4.03 -0.20
CA PRO A 90 -2.52 -3.14 -0.81
C PRO A 90 -2.40 -1.79 -0.10
N PHE A 91 -2.48 -1.76 1.23
CA PHE A 91 -2.31 -0.54 2.01
C PHE A 91 -1.14 -0.65 2.98
N THR A 92 -0.62 0.48 3.44
CA THR A 92 0.46 0.56 4.40
C THR A 92 -0.09 0.69 5.81
N THR A 93 0.56 0.04 6.78
CA THR A 93 0.28 0.15 8.22
C THR A 93 1.56 0.55 8.93
N ASP A 94 1.50 0.81 10.24
CA ASP A 94 2.67 1.07 11.07
C ASP A 94 3.48 -0.18 11.43
N VAL A 95 2.94 -1.36 11.14
CA VAL A 95 3.56 -2.66 11.46
C VAL A 95 5.02 -2.79 10.99
N PRO A 96 5.42 -2.31 9.79
CA PRO A 96 6.82 -2.36 9.36
C PRO A 96 7.82 -1.68 10.29
N PHE A 97 7.34 -0.76 11.14
CA PHE A 97 8.14 0.03 12.08
C PHE A 97 8.06 -0.50 13.53
N LEU A 98 7.30 -1.58 13.77
CA LEU A 98 7.04 -2.17 15.08
C LEU A 98 7.80 -3.50 15.27
N ASP A 99 9.07 -3.54 14.94
CA ASP A 99 9.92 -4.74 14.90
C ASP A 99 10.11 -5.44 16.26
N ARG A 100 9.83 -4.73 17.38
CA ARG A 100 9.93 -5.25 18.74
C ARG A 100 8.61 -5.69 19.38
N TRP A 101 7.51 -5.61 18.64
CA TRP A 101 6.17 -5.89 19.18
C TRP A 101 5.73 -7.35 19.00
N GLY A 102 6.61 -8.21 18.51
CA GLY A 102 6.33 -9.64 18.28
C GLY A 102 5.78 -9.93 16.90
N THR A 103 5.02 -11.01 16.78
CA THR A 103 4.47 -11.46 15.50
C THR A 103 3.25 -10.61 15.14
N PRO A 104 3.26 -9.91 14.00
CA PRO A 104 2.19 -8.99 13.65
C PRO A 104 0.92 -9.73 13.18
N LEU A 105 -0.22 -9.23 13.59
CA LEU A 105 -1.55 -9.64 13.14
C LEU A 105 -2.38 -8.39 12.88
N LEU A 106 -3.12 -8.37 11.79
CA LEU A 106 -4.04 -7.29 11.45
C LEU A 106 -5.46 -7.81 11.43
N PHE A 107 -6.32 -7.22 12.26
CA PHE A 107 -7.74 -7.54 12.33
C PHE A 107 -8.53 -6.32 12.78
N GLY A 108 -9.73 -6.15 12.24
CA GLY A 108 -10.64 -5.08 12.65
C GLY A 108 -11.95 -5.13 11.86
N PRO A 109 -12.99 -4.44 12.35
CA PRO A 109 -14.27 -4.29 11.65
C PRO A 109 -14.20 -3.26 10.53
N GLY A 110 -15.22 -3.25 9.68
CA GLY A 110 -15.41 -2.29 8.62
C GLY A 110 -14.72 -2.66 7.32
N SER A 111 -14.83 -1.79 6.33
CA SER A 111 -14.30 -1.97 4.99
C SER A 111 -13.28 -0.89 4.63
N ILE A 112 -12.12 -1.30 4.12
CA ILE A 112 -11.13 -0.37 3.57
C ILE A 112 -11.68 0.47 2.41
N LEU A 113 -12.75 0.04 1.75
CA LEU A 113 -13.33 0.74 0.61
C LEU A 113 -14.02 2.05 0.99
N VAL A 114 -14.36 2.23 2.26
CA VAL A 114 -14.97 3.46 2.78
C VAL A 114 -13.97 4.28 3.61
N ALA A 115 -12.81 3.74 3.92
CA ALA A 115 -11.78 4.43 4.68
C ALA A 115 -11.27 5.68 3.95
N HIS A 116 -10.98 6.73 4.71
CA HIS A 116 -10.50 8.04 4.20
C HIS A 116 -11.50 8.75 3.28
N THR A 117 -12.78 8.46 3.40
CA THR A 117 -13.86 9.17 2.71
C THR A 117 -14.72 9.97 3.68
N ASP A 118 -15.44 10.99 3.20
CA ASP A 118 -16.39 11.76 4.03
C ASP A 118 -17.53 10.88 4.58
N GLY A 119 -17.76 9.73 3.97
CA GLY A 119 -18.74 8.73 4.37
C GLY A 119 -18.14 7.52 5.08
N GLU A 120 -16.95 7.63 5.67
CA GLU A 120 -16.33 6.53 6.41
C GLU A 120 -17.20 6.14 7.60
N PHE A 121 -17.49 4.85 7.71
CA PHE A 121 -18.31 4.31 8.79
C PHE A 121 -17.94 2.87 9.11
N VAL A 122 -18.36 2.44 10.29
CA VAL A 122 -18.47 1.04 10.70
C VAL A 122 -19.84 0.84 11.32
N THR A 123 -20.51 -0.28 11.04
CA THR A 123 -21.82 -0.57 11.61
C THR A 123 -21.71 -1.08 13.04
N LEU A 124 -22.77 -0.92 13.83
CA LEU A 124 -22.83 -1.49 15.19
C LEU A 124 -22.75 -3.01 15.18
N GLU A 125 -23.32 -3.64 14.15
CA GLU A 125 -23.24 -5.09 13.95
C GLU A 125 -21.80 -5.55 13.74
N GLU A 126 -21.05 -4.87 12.87
CA GLU A 126 -19.62 -5.15 12.65
C GLU A 126 -18.79 -4.93 13.91
N LEU A 127 -19.10 -3.89 14.70
CA LEU A 127 -18.41 -3.64 15.96
C LEU A 127 -18.66 -4.77 16.97
N HIS A 128 -19.89 -5.23 17.12
CA HIS A 128 -20.20 -6.36 18.00
C HIS A 128 -19.53 -7.65 17.53
N ALA A 129 -19.60 -7.95 16.24
CA ALA A 129 -18.90 -9.10 15.65
C ALA A 129 -17.38 -9.03 15.84
N ALA A 130 -16.80 -7.82 15.81
CA ALA A 130 -15.38 -7.63 16.06
C ALA A 130 -14.98 -7.95 17.51
N VAL A 131 -15.82 -7.67 18.50
CA VAL A 131 -15.56 -8.05 19.91
C VAL A 131 -15.40 -9.57 20.02
N ASP A 132 -16.34 -10.34 19.47
CA ASP A 132 -16.27 -11.80 19.45
C ASP A 132 -15.05 -12.29 18.64
N GLY A 133 -14.74 -11.59 17.54
CA GLY A 133 -13.56 -11.85 16.71
C GLY A 133 -12.26 -11.67 17.48
N PHE A 134 -12.10 -10.57 18.21
CA PHE A 134 -10.91 -10.31 19.04
C PHE A 134 -10.76 -11.35 20.15
N GLU A 135 -11.84 -11.75 20.81
CA GLU A 135 -11.78 -12.80 21.82
C GLU A 135 -11.31 -14.14 21.22
N ARG A 136 -11.86 -14.53 20.07
CA ARG A 136 -11.46 -15.76 19.38
C ARG A 136 -9.99 -15.71 18.92
N LEU A 137 -9.54 -14.56 18.40
CA LEU A 137 -8.14 -14.35 18.01
C LEU A 137 -7.21 -14.49 19.21
N ALA A 138 -7.52 -13.82 20.32
CA ALA A 138 -6.71 -13.89 21.54
C ALA A 138 -6.61 -15.34 22.05
N ARG A 139 -7.71 -16.06 22.10
CA ARG A 139 -7.71 -17.49 22.47
C ARG A 139 -6.90 -18.35 21.51
N GLY A 140 -7.01 -18.12 20.20
CA GLY A 140 -6.25 -18.83 19.17
C GLY A 140 -4.74 -18.59 19.28
N CYS A 141 -4.32 -17.34 19.52
CA CYS A 141 -2.90 -16.99 19.71
C CYS A 141 -2.32 -17.53 21.02
N LEU A 142 -3.12 -17.71 22.08
CA LEU A 142 -2.66 -18.24 23.37
C LEU A 142 -2.65 -19.77 23.43
N ALA A 143 -3.35 -20.44 22.54
CA ALA A 143 -3.46 -21.90 22.52
C ALA A 143 -2.36 -22.59 21.70
N GLY A 144 -1.57 -21.85 20.94
CA GLY A 144 -0.45 -22.32 20.10
C GLY A 144 0.86 -21.93 20.69
#